data_ebf988c8f8a0ed85b1d29d626bf8a620
#
_entry.id   ebf988c8f8a0ed85b1d29d626bf8a620
#
_cell.length_a   1.000
_cell.length_b   1.000
_cell.length_c   1.000
_cell.angle_alpha   90.00
_cell.angle_beta   90.00
_cell.angle_gamma   90.00
#
_symmetry.space_group_name_H-M   'P 1'
#
loop_
_entity.id
_entity.type
_entity.pdbx_description
1 polymer ?
#
loop_
_entity_poly.entity_id
_entity_poly.type
_entity_poly.pdbx_seq_one_letter_code
_entity_poly.pdbx_strand_id
1 'polypeptide(L)'
;YTPVLVMARLVIARQMGGLRMSEEEARPPVLPALALASGVAALGIAPTGTPWLAVAGAAGGSAVVWACGSVFPSGVMRLEPGRRSAIATLAWVCTTYFSLDLLISPSAHDVLDLGPGRAGLALTLAGVGWSAVAMWTGAHPARPRRAYLTRVGAGCLLFAVGGGLVAGALASRLPWWTLHLGWALCGLGMGLVHQDTMIRCVTAPTELGEADDGLSPARVATSVTVADSAGAAGLGTFVTAAVAPSEQGIQVDLVVPVVTVLTALLALTALLARRAA
;
A
#
# COMPACT_ATOMS: atom_id res chain seq x y z
N TYR A 1 -5.12 17.20 -14.77
CA TYR A 1 -5.87 16.45 -13.73
C TYR A 1 -7.33 16.94 -13.59
N THR A 2 -7.58 18.26 -13.61
CA THR A 2 -8.93 18.83 -13.38
C THR A 2 -10.03 18.25 -14.30
N PRO A 3 -9.84 18.10 -15.63
CA PRO A 3 -10.88 17.53 -16.50
C PRO A 3 -11.22 16.07 -16.16
N VAL A 4 -10.21 15.28 -15.77
CA VAL A 4 -10.41 13.87 -15.39
C VAL A 4 -11.21 13.76 -14.09
N LEU A 5 -10.93 14.61 -13.10
CA LEU A 5 -11.69 14.67 -11.85
C LEU A 5 -13.15 15.12 -12.07
N VAL A 6 -13.37 16.09 -12.95
CA VAL A 6 -14.72 16.53 -13.32
C VAL A 6 -15.49 15.41 -14.02
N MET A 7 -14.88 14.73 -14.99
CA MET A 7 -15.50 13.60 -15.69
C MET A 7 -15.81 12.45 -14.71
N ALA A 8 -14.85 12.07 -13.86
CA ALA A 8 -15.08 11.05 -12.85
C ALA A 8 -16.24 11.41 -11.92
N ARG A 9 -16.30 12.66 -11.44
CA ARG A 9 -17.40 13.16 -10.62
C ARG A 9 -18.76 13.10 -11.33
N LEU A 10 -18.81 13.46 -12.62
CA LEU A 10 -20.04 13.41 -13.40
C LEU A 10 -20.53 11.98 -13.63
N VAL A 11 -19.59 11.05 -13.92
CA VAL A 11 -19.91 9.61 -14.09
C VAL A 11 -20.42 9.03 -12.78
N ILE A 12 -19.72 9.29 -11.67
CA ILE A 12 -20.12 8.83 -10.34
C ILE A 12 -21.49 9.42 -9.96
N ALA A 13 -21.71 10.71 -10.13
CA ALA A 13 -22.97 11.35 -9.81
C ALA A 13 -24.16 10.78 -10.62
N ARG A 14 -23.92 10.43 -11.89
CA ARG A 14 -24.94 9.77 -12.74
C ARG A 14 -25.25 8.35 -12.29
N GLN A 15 -24.23 7.58 -11.91
CA GLN A 15 -24.40 6.18 -11.49
C GLN A 15 -24.98 6.06 -10.06
N MET A 16 -24.65 7.02 -9.17
CA MET A 16 -25.07 7.00 -7.78
C MET A 16 -26.35 7.78 -7.49
N GLY A 17 -26.94 8.42 -8.48
CA GLY A 17 -28.13 9.29 -8.33
C GLY A 17 -29.40 8.63 -7.75
N GLY A 18 -29.38 7.32 -7.45
CA GLY A 18 -30.47 6.59 -6.81
C GLY A 18 -30.10 5.99 -5.44
N LEU A 19 -28.84 6.11 -4.99
CA LEU A 19 -28.40 5.55 -3.72
C LEU A 19 -28.71 6.52 -2.57
N ARG A 20 -29.67 6.17 -1.73
CA ARG A 20 -29.92 6.87 -0.47
C ARG A 20 -28.90 6.38 0.55
N MET A 21 -27.96 7.23 0.94
CA MET A 21 -27.10 6.97 2.11
C MET A 21 -27.92 7.14 3.39
N SER A 22 -27.71 6.28 4.38
CA SER A 22 -28.27 6.51 5.71
C SER A 22 -27.65 7.77 6.33
N GLU A 23 -28.38 8.52 7.15
CA GLU A 23 -27.87 9.74 7.78
C GLU A 23 -26.63 9.47 8.67
N GLU A 24 -26.52 8.27 9.23
CA GLU A 24 -25.42 7.86 10.09
C GLU A 24 -24.13 7.57 9.28
N GLU A 25 -24.27 7.13 8.02
CA GLU A 25 -23.16 6.87 7.09
C GLU A 25 -22.69 8.17 6.38
N ALA A 26 -23.50 9.22 6.40
CA ALA A 26 -23.21 10.48 5.70
C ALA A 26 -22.24 11.41 6.47
N ARG A 27 -21.93 11.14 7.74
CA ARG A 27 -21.03 12.00 8.53
C ARG A 27 -19.57 11.64 8.26
N PRO A 28 -18.79 12.57 7.65
CA PRO A 28 -17.38 12.31 7.41
C PRO A 28 -16.63 12.18 8.75
N PRO A 29 -15.68 11.25 8.89
CA PRO A 29 -14.87 11.08 10.10
C PRO A 29 -13.79 12.20 10.19
N VAL A 30 -14.22 13.44 10.46
CA VAL A 30 -13.34 14.63 10.45
C VAL A 30 -12.19 14.50 11.43
N LEU A 31 -12.45 14.07 12.67
CA LEU A 31 -11.42 13.94 13.68
C LEU A 31 -10.36 12.87 13.34
N PRO A 32 -10.72 11.65 12.90
CA PRO A 32 -9.75 10.70 12.38
C PRO A 32 -8.97 11.21 11.17
N ALA A 33 -9.60 11.94 10.24
CA ALA A 33 -8.92 12.51 9.08
C ALA A 33 -7.87 13.55 9.50
N LEU A 34 -8.19 14.44 10.43
CA LEU A 34 -7.25 15.42 10.98
C LEU A 34 -6.10 14.74 11.75
N ALA A 35 -6.40 13.72 12.55
CA ALA A 35 -5.39 12.96 13.27
C ALA A 35 -4.46 12.22 12.32
N LEU A 36 -4.99 11.66 11.22
CA LEU A 36 -4.19 11.02 10.17
C LEU A 36 -3.24 12.03 9.51
N ALA A 37 -3.77 13.18 9.07
CA ALA A 37 -2.98 14.20 8.39
C ALA A 37 -1.88 14.77 9.30
N SER A 38 -2.19 15.12 10.55
CA SER A 38 -1.22 15.62 11.51
C SER A 38 -0.21 14.55 11.93
N GLY A 39 -0.65 13.30 12.06
CA GLY A 39 0.23 12.17 12.34
C GLY A 39 1.25 11.90 11.25
N VAL A 40 0.83 11.93 9.97
CA VAL A 40 1.73 11.81 8.81
C VAL A 40 2.74 12.96 8.78
N ALA A 41 2.31 14.20 9.00
CA ALA A 41 3.21 15.35 9.05
C ALA A 41 4.26 15.20 10.19
N ALA A 42 3.85 14.76 11.36
CA ALA A 42 4.75 14.51 12.49
C ALA A 42 5.76 13.38 12.18
N LEU A 43 5.35 12.32 11.50
CA LEU A 43 6.25 11.24 11.07
C LEU A 43 7.31 11.73 10.07
N GLY A 44 6.96 12.66 9.18
CA GLY A 44 7.88 13.21 8.19
C GLY A 44 9.01 14.07 8.79
N ILE A 45 8.78 14.72 9.95
CA ILE A 45 9.78 15.54 10.62
C ILE A 45 10.55 14.79 11.72
N ALA A 46 10.04 13.63 12.17
CA ALA A 46 10.61 12.87 13.29
C ALA A 46 12.10 12.50 13.13
N PRO A 47 12.57 12.06 11.95
CA PRO A 47 13.95 11.64 11.76
C PRO A 47 14.97 12.78 11.72
N THR A 48 14.55 14.04 11.72
CA THR A 48 15.45 15.19 11.49
C THR A 48 16.27 15.65 12.71
N GLY A 49 16.29 14.87 13.81
CA GLY A 49 17.47 14.86 14.64
C GLY A 49 17.41 15.40 16.07
N THR A 50 16.29 15.84 16.63
CA THR A 50 16.26 16.23 18.06
C THR A 50 15.36 15.26 18.87
N PRO A 51 15.70 15.00 20.18
CA PRO A 51 14.93 14.02 20.98
C PRO A 51 13.43 14.30 21.06
N TRP A 52 13.01 15.55 21.05
CA TRP A 52 11.60 15.91 21.09
C TRP A 52 10.89 15.61 19.74
N LEU A 53 11.63 15.61 18.61
CA LEU A 53 11.07 15.19 17.31
C LEU A 53 10.81 13.69 17.26
N ALA A 54 11.62 12.87 17.94
CA ALA A 54 11.32 11.45 18.11
C ALA A 54 10.02 11.24 18.90
N VAL A 55 9.78 12.06 19.94
CA VAL A 55 8.50 12.05 20.68
C VAL A 55 7.34 12.48 19.77
N ALA A 56 7.52 13.52 18.97
CA ALA A 56 6.51 13.97 18.00
C ALA A 56 6.20 12.87 16.97
N GLY A 57 7.22 12.16 16.50
CA GLY A 57 7.08 11.01 15.60
C GLY A 57 6.32 9.84 16.24
N ALA A 58 6.61 9.50 17.50
CA ALA A 58 5.88 8.48 18.24
C ALA A 58 4.42 8.87 18.44
N ALA A 59 4.15 10.13 18.79
CA ALA A 59 2.79 10.67 18.88
C ALA A 59 2.08 10.65 17.52
N GLY A 60 2.79 11.03 16.44
CA GLY A 60 2.29 10.98 15.07
C GLY A 60 1.93 9.57 14.63
N GLY A 61 2.81 8.60 14.88
CA GLY A 61 2.54 7.18 14.61
C GLY A 61 1.33 6.65 15.39
N SER A 62 1.22 7.02 16.67
CA SER A 62 0.06 6.68 17.49
C SER A 62 -1.23 7.30 16.95
N ALA A 63 -1.19 8.53 16.48
CA ALA A 63 -2.33 9.21 15.85
C ALA A 63 -2.77 8.53 14.56
N VAL A 64 -1.83 8.09 13.71
CA VAL A 64 -2.12 7.32 12.49
C VAL A 64 -2.78 5.98 12.84
N VAL A 65 -2.20 5.23 13.77
CA VAL A 65 -2.76 3.93 14.22
C VAL A 65 -4.17 4.11 14.80
N TRP A 66 -4.36 5.12 15.65
CA TRP A 66 -5.68 5.43 16.23
C TRP A 66 -6.69 5.82 15.14
N ALA A 67 -6.30 6.68 14.20
CA ALA A 67 -7.16 7.12 13.10
C ALA A 67 -7.59 5.93 12.22
N CYS A 68 -6.64 5.07 11.83
CA CYS A 68 -6.94 3.84 11.10
C CYS A 68 -7.86 2.91 11.90
N GLY A 69 -7.54 2.69 13.19
CA GLY A 69 -8.34 1.84 14.06
C GLY A 69 -9.77 2.34 14.30
N SER A 70 -10.01 3.66 14.21
CA SER A 70 -11.36 4.24 14.36
C SER A 70 -12.19 4.16 13.06
N VAL A 71 -11.51 4.10 11.89
CA VAL A 71 -12.17 3.97 10.57
C VAL A 71 -12.42 2.51 10.24
N PHE A 72 -11.48 1.63 10.55
CA PHE A 72 -11.61 0.21 10.24
C PHE A 72 -12.72 -0.45 11.08
N PRO A 73 -13.49 -1.39 10.50
CA PRO A 73 -14.42 -2.21 11.25
C PRO A 73 -13.73 -2.96 12.39
N SER A 74 -14.48 -3.18 13.48
CA SER A 74 -14.01 -4.06 14.55
C SER A 74 -13.59 -5.42 13.99
N GLY A 75 -12.48 -5.97 14.48
CA GLY A 75 -11.92 -7.23 14.00
C GLY A 75 -10.86 -7.11 12.89
N VAL A 76 -10.79 -6.01 12.12
CA VAL A 76 -9.72 -5.82 11.11
C VAL A 76 -8.34 -5.86 11.75
N MET A 77 -8.12 -5.10 12.83
CA MET A 77 -6.85 -5.08 13.55
C MET A 77 -6.55 -6.40 14.31
N ARG A 78 -7.57 -7.24 14.54
CA ARG A 78 -7.42 -8.58 15.13
C ARG A 78 -7.26 -9.68 14.08
N LEU A 79 -7.26 -9.31 12.80
CA LEU A 79 -7.16 -10.25 11.67
C LEU A 79 -8.25 -11.33 11.71
N GLU A 80 -9.49 -10.95 12.05
CA GLU A 80 -10.62 -11.88 11.99
C GLU A 80 -10.79 -12.41 10.57
N PRO A 81 -11.07 -13.71 10.41
CA PRO A 81 -11.14 -14.35 9.09
C PRO A 81 -12.14 -13.69 8.14
N GLY A 82 -11.94 -13.88 6.84
CA GLY A 82 -12.81 -13.37 5.78
C GLY A 82 -12.49 -11.92 5.41
N ARG A 83 -13.52 -11.12 5.12
CA ARG A 83 -13.43 -9.76 4.57
C ARG A 83 -12.63 -8.80 5.46
N ARG A 84 -12.70 -8.94 6.80
CA ARG A 84 -11.91 -8.13 7.75
C ARG A 84 -10.41 -8.37 7.57
N SER A 85 -10.01 -9.62 7.46
CA SER A 85 -8.61 -9.96 7.19
C SER A 85 -8.18 -9.57 5.78
N ALA A 86 -9.09 -9.55 4.79
CA ALA A 86 -8.81 -9.03 3.46
C ALA A 86 -8.49 -7.53 3.49
N ILE A 87 -9.26 -6.72 4.24
CA ILE A 87 -8.99 -5.29 4.45
C ILE A 87 -7.62 -5.09 5.12
N ALA A 88 -7.30 -5.87 6.16
CA ALA A 88 -5.99 -5.81 6.80
C ALA A 88 -4.85 -6.21 5.87
N THR A 89 -5.04 -7.22 5.02
CA THR A 89 -4.07 -7.65 4.02
C THR A 89 -3.83 -6.56 2.97
N LEU A 90 -4.91 -5.90 2.52
CA LEU A 90 -4.83 -4.77 1.61
C LEU A 90 -4.03 -3.62 2.23
N ALA A 91 -4.37 -3.22 3.46
CA ALA A 91 -3.65 -2.17 4.19
C ALA A 91 -2.16 -2.50 4.33
N TRP A 92 -1.83 -3.74 4.64
CA TRP A 92 -0.46 -4.20 4.78
C TRP A 92 0.33 -4.12 3.47
N VAL A 93 -0.21 -4.67 2.38
CA VAL A 93 0.49 -4.69 1.09
C VAL A 93 0.64 -3.28 0.53
N CYS A 94 -0.38 -2.43 0.62
CA CYS A 94 -0.32 -1.05 0.15
C CYS A 94 0.67 -0.23 0.97
N THR A 95 0.61 -0.33 2.31
CA THR A 95 1.57 0.35 3.19
C THR A 95 3.01 0.01 2.82
N THR A 96 3.30 -1.28 2.66
CA THR A 96 4.67 -1.75 2.45
C THR A 96 5.16 -1.46 1.02
N TYR A 97 4.31 -1.73 0.02
CA TYR A 97 4.66 -1.51 -1.38
C TYR A 97 4.88 -0.02 -1.69
N PHE A 98 3.95 0.84 -1.32
CA PHE A 98 4.09 2.27 -1.59
C PHE A 98 5.19 2.94 -0.77
N SER A 99 5.51 2.42 0.41
CA SER A 99 6.69 2.87 1.15
C SER A 99 7.99 2.54 0.41
N LEU A 100 8.06 1.37 -0.24
CA LEU A 100 9.17 1.05 -1.15
C LEU A 100 9.16 1.92 -2.41
N ASP A 101 7.99 2.15 -3.01
CA ASP A 101 7.85 2.95 -4.24
C ASP A 101 8.42 4.36 -4.07
N LEU A 102 8.16 4.98 -2.92
CA LEU A 102 8.71 6.30 -2.58
C LEU A 102 10.23 6.32 -2.49
N LEU A 103 10.89 5.18 -2.22
CA LEU A 103 12.34 5.09 -2.14
C LEU A 103 13.02 4.82 -3.48
N ILE A 104 12.32 4.28 -4.47
CA ILE A 104 12.93 3.80 -5.71
C ILE A 104 13.59 4.93 -6.51
N SER A 105 12.84 5.99 -6.82
CA SER A 105 13.35 7.09 -7.67
C SER A 105 14.48 7.87 -6.99
N PRO A 106 14.35 8.32 -5.73
CA PRO A 106 15.47 8.99 -5.06
C PRO A 106 16.67 8.06 -4.88
N SER A 107 16.49 6.77 -4.54
CA SER A 107 17.62 5.84 -4.42
C SER A 107 18.33 5.59 -5.77
N ALA A 108 17.57 5.53 -6.87
CA ALA A 108 18.15 5.41 -8.20
C ALA A 108 19.01 6.62 -8.55
N HIS A 109 18.60 7.82 -8.12
CA HIS A 109 19.35 9.06 -8.32
C HIS A 109 20.56 9.16 -7.40
N ASP A 110 20.34 9.08 -6.08
CA ASP A 110 21.36 9.41 -5.07
C ASP A 110 22.40 8.29 -4.89
N VAL A 111 21.99 7.01 -5.07
CA VAL A 111 22.86 5.84 -4.83
C VAL A 111 23.51 5.32 -6.12
N LEU A 112 22.73 5.30 -7.22
CA LEU A 112 23.20 4.73 -8.49
C LEU A 112 23.58 5.79 -9.52
N ASP A 113 23.51 7.07 -9.18
CA ASP A 113 23.79 8.22 -10.06
C ASP A 113 23.03 8.14 -11.42
N LEU A 114 21.76 7.69 -11.35
CA LEU A 114 20.92 7.60 -12.52
C LEU A 114 20.21 8.93 -12.77
N GLY A 115 20.27 9.44 -13.98
CA GLY A 115 19.52 10.64 -14.37
C GLY A 115 18.01 10.46 -14.22
N PRO A 116 17.23 11.57 -14.13
CA PRO A 116 15.79 11.54 -13.86
C PRO A 116 14.97 10.64 -14.79
N GLY A 117 15.35 10.57 -16.07
CA GLY A 117 14.67 9.71 -17.06
C GLY A 117 14.82 8.22 -16.74
N ARG A 118 16.00 7.76 -16.31
CA ARG A 118 16.25 6.38 -15.92
C ARG A 118 15.60 6.06 -14.57
N ALA A 119 15.67 6.98 -13.61
CA ALA A 119 15.00 6.82 -12.34
C ALA A 119 13.47 6.69 -12.50
N GLY A 120 12.85 7.55 -13.32
CA GLY A 120 11.42 7.49 -13.64
C GLY A 120 11.01 6.25 -14.44
N LEU A 121 11.93 5.68 -15.25
CA LEU A 121 11.67 4.45 -16.00
C LEU A 121 11.36 3.26 -15.09
N ALA A 122 12.03 3.16 -13.92
CA ALA A 122 11.76 2.09 -12.96
C ALA A 122 10.29 2.13 -12.48
N LEU A 123 9.80 3.32 -12.11
CA LEU A 123 8.41 3.51 -11.69
C LEU A 123 7.42 3.21 -12.82
N THR A 124 7.76 3.65 -14.04
CA THR A 124 6.92 3.40 -15.23
C THR A 124 6.77 1.90 -15.51
N LEU A 125 7.87 1.14 -15.48
CA LEU A 125 7.84 -0.31 -15.71
C LEU A 125 7.01 -1.04 -14.66
N ALA A 126 7.14 -0.66 -13.39
CA ALA A 126 6.33 -1.22 -12.34
C ALA A 126 4.84 -0.86 -12.48
N GLY A 127 4.53 0.40 -12.78
CA GLY A 127 3.15 0.86 -12.99
C GLY A 127 2.47 0.19 -14.18
N VAL A 128 3.17 0.04 -15.31
CA VAL A 128 2.66 -0.68 -16.50
C VAL A 128 2.45 -2.17 -16.17
N GLY A 129 3.43 -2.80 -15.52
CA GLY A 129 3.34 -4.21 -15.09
C GLY A 129 2.16 -4.44 -14.15
N TRP A 130 2.01 -3.58 -13.12
CA TRP A 130 0.87 -3.63 -12.20
C TRP A 130 -0.46 -3.47 -12.94
N SER A 131 -0.59 -2.43 -13.77
CA SER A 131 -1.83 -2.14 -14.49
C SER A 131 -2.25 -3.29 -15.41
N ALA A 132 -1.31 -3.85 -16.18
CA ALA A 132 -1.56 -4.96 -17.08
C ALA A 132 -2.06 -6.20 -16.32
N VAL A 133 -1.38 -6.56 -15.23
CA VAL A 133 -1.79 -7.71 -14.39
C VAL A 133 -3.09 -7.42 -13.67
N ALA A 134 -3.31 -6.20 -13.16
CA ALA A 134 -4.56 -5.83 -12.49
C ALA A 134 -5.77 -5.90 -13.43
N MET A 135 -5.62 -5.49 -14.68
CA MET A 135 -6.67 -5.65 -15.69
C MET A 135 -6.97 -7.13 -15.96
N TRP A 136 -5.94 -7.96 -16.09
CA TRP A 136 -6.11 -9.40 -16.29
C TRP A 136 -6.76 -10.08 -15.08
N THR A 137 -6.32 -9.80 -13.86
CA THR A 137 -6.89 -10.36 -12.63
C THR A 137 -8.31 -9.87 -12.39
N GLY A 138 -8.61 -8.60 -12.71
CA GLY A 138 -9.96 -8.05 -12.67
C GLY A 138 -10.93 -8.75 -13.62
N ALA A 139 -10.47 -9.11 -14.83
CA ALA A 139 -11.25 -9.89 -15.79
C ALA A 139 -11.40 -11.38 -15.38
N HIS A 140 -10.45 -11.91 -14.59
CA HIS A 140 -10.40 -13.31 -14.18
C HIS A 140 -10.24 -13.43 -12.65
N PRO A 141 -11.21 -12.99 -11.84
CA PRO A 141 -11.05 -12.94 -10.39
C PRO A 141 -10.84 -14.31 -9.76
N ALA A 142 -9.92 -14.41 -8.82
CA ALA A 142 -9.60 -15.64 -8.10
C ALA A 142 -10.64 -15.93 -6.99
N ARG A 143 -11.89 -16.24 -7.36
CA ARG A 143 -12.97 -16.53 -6.41
C ARG A 143 -12.66 -17.72 -5.50
N PRO A 144 -12.22 -18.92 -6.03
CA PRO A 144 -11.88 -20.05 -5.17
C PRO A 144 -10.68 -19.73 -4.26
N ARG A 145 -10.77 -20.14 -2.98
CA ARG A 145 -9.73 -19.96 -1.97
C ARG A 145 -8.33 -20.38 -2.47
N ARG A 146 -8.23 -21.54 -3.13
CA ARG A 146 -6.95 -22.03 -3.66
C ARG A 146 -6.37 -21.10 -4.73
N ALA A 147 -7.19 -20.62 -5.66
CA ALA A 147 -6.75 -19.72 -6.72
C ALA A 147 -6.24 -18.40 -6.15
N TYR A 148 -6.95 -17.81 -5.18
CA TYR A 148 -6.51 -16.62 -4.48
C TYR A 148 -5.15 -16.82 -3.80
N LEU A 149 -5.01 -17.87 -2.98
CA LEU A 149 -3.75 -18.14 -2.29
C LEU A 149 -2.58 -18.43 -3.25
N THR A 150 -2.83 -19.10 -4.37
CA THR A 150 -1.81 -19.34 -5.40
C THR A 150 -1.35 -18.03 -6.02
N ARG A 151 -2.27 -17.11 -6.39
CA ARG A 151 -1.92 -15.82 -6.97
C ARG A 151 -1.20 -14.92 -5.99
N VAL A 152 -1.68 -14.83 -4.75
CA VAL A 152 -0.99 -14.08 -3.70
C VAL A 152 0.40 -14.66 -3.44
N GLY A 153 0.53 -15.98 -3.39
CA GLY A 153 1.83 -16.64 -3.26
C GLY A 153 2.80 -16.32 -4.40
N ALA A 154 2.31 -16.34 -5.65
CA ALA A 154 3.08 -15.94 -6.82
C ALA A 154 3.49 -14.46 -6.73
N GLY A 155 2.58 -13.57 -6.34
CA GLY A 155 2.88 -12.16 -6.12
C GLY A 155 3.93 -11.93 -5.03
N CYS A 156 3.84 -12.65 -3.91
CA CYS A 156 4.84 -12.58 -2.83
C CYS A 156 6.23 -13.09 -3.29
N LEU A 157 6.27 -14.10 -4.15
CA LEU A 157 7.53 -14.55 -4.76
C LEU A 157 8.13 -13.48 -5.67
N LEU A 158 7.30 -12.81 -6.48
CA LEU A 158 7.74 -11.68 -7.31
C LEU A 158 8.25 -10.52 -6.46
N PHE A 159 7.61 -10.22 -5.32
CA PHE A 159 8.11 -9.22 -4.37
C PHE A 159 9.47 -9.63 -3.79
N ALA A 160 9.64 -10.87 -3.35
CA ALA A 160 10.89 -11.34 -2.77
C ALA A 160 12.05 -11.28 -3.78
N VAL A 161 11.83 -11.78 -5.00
CA VAL A 161 12.84 -11.75 -6.07
C VAL A 161 13.09 -10.31 -6.51
N GLY A 162 12.04 -9.55 -6.80
CA GLY A 162 12.14 -8.17 -7.27
C GLY A 162 12.82 -7.25 -6.26
N GLY A 163 12.39 -7.28 -5.01
CA GLY A 163 13.01 -6.49 -3.94
C GLY A 163 14.45 -6.91 -3.65
N GLY A 164 14.76 -8.22 -3.76
CA GLY A 164 16.13 -8.71 -3.67
C GLY A 164 17.04 -8.15 -4.79
N LEU A 165 16.54 -8.06 -6.02
CA LEU A 165 17.28 -7.43 -7.13
C LEU A 165 17.48 -5.94 -6.88
N VAL A 166 16.47 -5.22 -6.39
CA VAL A 166 16.58 -3.81 -6.01
C VAL A 166 17.63 -3.62 -4.92
N ALA A 167 17.54 -4.37 -3.83
CA ALA A 167 18.51 -4.30 -2.73
C ALA A 167 19.93 -4.64 -3.20
N GLY A 168 20.07 -5.65 -4.08
CA GLY A 168 21.36 -6.03 -4.66
C GLY A 168 21.97 -4.95 -5.54
N ALA A 169 21.15 -4.23 -6.33
CA ALA A 169 21.58 -3.08 -7.12
C ALA A 169 22.05 -1.93 -6.22
N LEU A 170 21.25 -1.56 -5.23
CA LEU A 170 21.57 -0.46 -4.29
C LEU A 170 22.83 -0.77 -3.45
N ALA A 171 23.06 -2.04 -3.11
CA ALA A 171 24.27 -2.48 -2.44
C ALA A 171 25.49 -2.62 -3.37
N SER A 172 25.40 -2.19 -4.63
CA SER A 172 26.43 -2.33 -5.67
C SER A 172 26.94 -3.77 -5.89
N ARG A 173 26.11 -4.76 -5.52
CA ARG A 173 26.40 -6.20 -5.75
C ARG A 173 25.89 -6.70 -7.09
N LEU A 174 24.96 -5.99 -7.68
CA LEU A 174 24.36 -6.27 -8.98
C LEU A 174 24.43 -5.04 -9.89
N PRO A 175 24.39 -5.21 -11.23
CA PRO A 175 24.36 -4.09 -12.15
C PRO A 175 23.13 -3.18 -11.93
N TRP A 176 23.28 -1.88 -12.18
CA TRP A 176 22.22 -0.87 -11.95
C TRP A 176 20.88 -1.19 -12.63
N TRP A 177 20.89 -1.82 -13.80
CA TRP A 177 19.65 -2.17 -14.52
C TRP A 177 18.80 -3.22 -13.79
N THR A 178 19.37 -3.97 -12.84
CA THR A 178 18.61 -4.94 -12.03
C THR A 178 17.63 -4.25 -11.09
N LEU A 179 17.83 -2.96 -10.75
CA LEU A 179 16.83 -2.15 -10.07
C LEU A 179 15.54 -2.06 -10.90
N HIS A 180 15.64 -1.79 -12.20
CA HIS A 180 14.50 -1.67 -13.10
C HIS A 180 13.75 -2.99 -13.23
N LEU A 181 14.49 -4.08 -13.47
CA LEU A 181 13.90 -5.41 -13.54
C LEU A 181 13.23 -5.81 -12.22
N GLY A 182 13.92 -5.57 -11.13
CA GLY A 182 13.41 -5.88 -9.79
C GLY A 182 12.12 -5.12 -9.48
N TRP A 183 12.09 -3.81 -9.79
CA TRP A 183 10.91 -3.02 -9.54
C TRP A 183 9.74 -3.36 -10.48
N ALA A 184 10.02 -3.71 -11.73
CA ALA A 184 9.01 -4.25 -12.65
C ALA A 184 8.38 -5.56 -12.13
N LEU A 185 9.19 -6.48 -11.59
CA LEU A 185 8.69 -7.70 -10.95
C LEU A 185 7.81 -7.38 -9.71
N CYS A 186 8.19 -6.39 -8.91
CA CYS A 186 7.36 -5.92 -7.80
C CYS A 186 6.01 -5.37 -8.29
N GLY A 187 5.99 -4.62 -9.39
CA GLY A 187 4.76 -4.15 -10.02
C GLY A 187 3.84 -5.29 -10.48
N LEU A 188 4.39 -6.30 -11.15
CA LEU A 188 3.63 -7.52 -11.52
C LEU A 188 3.09 -8.23 -10.26
N GLY A 189 3.90 -8.35 -9.21
CA GLY A 189 3.49 -8.90 -7.92
C GLY A 189 2.32 -8.12 -7.30
N MET A 190 2.39 -6.78 -7.35
CA MET A 190 1.33 -5.91 -6.86
C MET A 190 0.02 -6.12 -7.63
N GLY A 191 0.07 -6.26 -8.96
CA GLY A 191 -1.10 -6.57 -9.78
C GLY A 191 -1.79 -7.87 -9.39
N LEU A 192 -1.03 -8.90 -9.01
CA LEU A 192 -1.59 -10.19 -8.56
C LEU A 192 -2.21 -10.11 -7.16
N VAL A 193 -1.55 -9.41 -6.23
CA VAL A 193 -1.96 -9.39 -4.82
C VAL A 193 -3.06 -8.37 -4.57
N HIS A 194 -2.86 -7.13 -5.03
CA HIS A 194 -3.74 -6.01 -4.73
C HIS A 194 -5.14 -6.22 -5.30
N GLN A 195 -5.25 -6.53 -6.60
CA GLN A 195 -6.54 -6.60 -7.27
C GLN A 195 -7.43 -7.72 -6.73
N ASP A 196 -6.90 -8.94 -6.56
CA ASP A 196 -7.68 -10.04 -5.99
C ASP A 196 -8.05 -9.80 -4.52
N THR A 197 -7.17 -9.15 -3.74
CA THR A 197 -7.47 -8.76 -2.35
C THR A 197 -8.53 -7.67 -2.30
N MET A 198 -8.46 -6.68 -3.19
CA MET A 198 -9.48 -5.64 -3.33
C MET A 198 -10.85 -6.25 -3.64
N ILE A 199 -10.91 -7.16 -4.60
CA ILE A 199 -12.16 -7.87 -4.95
C ILE A 199 -12.71 -8.59 -3.72
N ARG A 200 -11.88 -9.29 -2.94
CA ARG A 200 -12.32 -9.93 -1.70
C ARG A 200 -12.84 -8.95 -0.65
N CYS A 201 -12.27 -7.77 -0.56
CA CYS A 201 -12.75 -6.73 0.35
C CYS A 201 -14.17 -6.28 0.00
N VAL A 202 -14.48 -6.12 -1.30
CA VAL A 202 -15.75 -5.55 -1.75
C VAL A 202 -16.84 -6.60 -2.04
N THR A 203 -16.46 -7.86 -2.27
CA THR A 203 -17.43 -8.94 -2.49
C THR A 203 -18.14 -9.30 -1.18
N ALA A 204 -19.47 -9.36 -1.20
CA ALA A 204 -20.22 -9.76 -0.02
C ALA A 204 -19.91 -11.22 0.34
N PRO A 205 -19.77 -11.58 1.64
CA PRO A 205 -19.46 -12.95 2.05
C PRO A 205 -20.50 -13.96 1.55
N THR A 206 -21.77 -13.56 1.51
CA THR A 206 -22.87 -14.37 1.00
C THR A 206 -22.72 -14.78 -0.46
N GLU A 207 -22.08 -13.93 -1.29
CA GLU A 207 -21.75 -14.26 -2.68
C GLU A 207 -20.65 -15.33 -2.80
N LEU A 208 -19.86 -15.50 -1.73
CA LEU A 208 -18.81 -16.51 -1.63
C LEU A 208 -19.30 -17.78 -0.90
N GLY A 209 -20.58 -17.83 -0.51
CA GLY A 209 -21.16 -18.92 0.27
C GLY A 209 -20.79 -18.88 1.76
N GLU A 210 -20.33 -17.74 2.25
CA GLU A 210 -19.98 -17.49 3.65
C GLU A 210 -21.14 -16.80 4.40
N ALA A 211 -21.09 -16.81 5.74
CA ALA A 211 -22.07 -16.10 6.57
C ALA A 211 -21.90 -14.58 6.40
N ASP A 212 -23.02 -13.84 6.48
CA ASP A 212 -22.98 -12.38 6.49
C ASP A 212 -22.15 -11.86 7.65
N ASP A 213 -21.25 -10.93 7.37
CA ASP A 213 -20.36 -10.33 8.36
C ASP A 213 -20.87 -9.00 8.92
N GLY A 214 -22.06 -8.55 8.51
CA GLY A 214 -22.72 -7.34 8.98
C GLY A 214 -22.02 -6.02 8.57
N LEU A 215 -21.08 -6.06 7.62
CA LEU A 215 -20.42 -4.86 7.14
C LEU A 215 -21.22 -4.20 6.01
N SER A 216 -21.59 -2.93 6.19
CA SER A 216 -22.24 -2.17 5.13
C SER A 216 -21.27 -1.86 3.98
N PRO A 217 -21.76 -1.76 2.73
CA PRO A 217 -20.94 -1.41 1.58
C PRO A 217 -20.18 -0.09 1.75
N ALA A 218 -20.81 0.91 2.36
CA ALA A 218 -20.18 2.21 2.61
C ALA A 218 -19.01 2.11 3.58
N ARG A 219 -19.15 1.31 4.65
CA ARG A 219 -18.08 1.07 5.63
C ARG A 219 -16.92 0.32 5.00
N VAL A 220 -17.20 -0.65 4.15
CA VAL A 220 -16.16 -1.37 3.38
C VAL A 220 -15.43 -0.41 2.45
N ALA A 221 -16.14 0.40 1.67
CA ALA A 221 -15.54 1.35 0.74
C ALA A 221 -14.60 2.35 1.46
N THR A 222 -15.05 2.90 2.60
CA THR A 222 -14.21 3.79 3.42
C THR A 222 -12.97 3.07 3.93
N SER A 223 -13.13 1.83 4.44
CA SER A 223 -12.02 1.03 4.95
C SER A 223 -10.99 0.71 3.86
N VAL A 224 -11.46 0.35 2.67
CA VAL A 224 -10.59 0.07 1.51
C VAL A 224 -9.81 1.32 1.11
N THR A 225 -10.45 2.49 1.05
CA THR A 225 -9.78 3.76 0.72
C THR A 225 -8.68 4.09 1.73
N VAL A 226 -8.97 3.91 3.03
CA VAL A 226 -7.97 4.14 4.09
C VAL A 226 -6.86 3.09 4.04
N ALA A 227 -7.19 1.82 3.81
CA ALA A 227 -6.22 0.74 3.66
C ALA A 227 -5.25 0.98 2.50
N ASP A 228 -5.75 1.52 1.39
CA ASP A 228 -4.97 1.78 0.17
C ASP A 228 -4.00 2.97 0.32
N SER A 229 -4.28 3.91 1.20
CA SER A 229 -3.56 5.20 1.24
C SER A 229 -2.88 5.54 2.56
N ALA A 230 -3.53 5.31 3.69
CA ALA A 230 -3.09 5.89 4.97
C ALA A 230 -1.76 5.33 5.48
N GLY A 231 -1.57 4.02 5.36
CA GLY A 231 -0.33 3.37 5.78
C GLY A 231 0.86 3.77 4.91
N ALA A 232 0.63 3.90 3.60
CA ALA A 232 1.62 4.37 2.64
C ALA A 232 2.08 5.80 2.97
N ALA A 233 1.13 6.70 3.23
CA ALA A 233 1.43 8.08 3.62
C ALA A 233 2.25 8.13 4.92
N GLY A 234 1.86 7.38 5.96
CA GLY A 234 2.56 7.39 7.25
C GLY A 234 3.93 6.74 7.20
N LEU A 235 3.99 5.44 6.86
CA LEU A 235 5.25 4.69 6.83
C LEU A 235 6.17 5.19 5.72
N GLY A 236 5.64 5.47 4.53
CA GLY A 236 6.44 5.95 3.40
C GLY A 236 7.14 7.27 3.71
N THR A 237 6.42 8.23 4.28
CA THR A 237 7.00 9.51 4.70
C THR A 237 8.08 9.33 5.76
N PHE A 238 7.82 8.48 6.77
CA PHE A 238 8.79 8.20 7.83
C PHE A 238 10.06 7.54 7.28
N VAL A 239 9.94 6.48 6.46
CA VAL A 239 11.12 5.76 5.95
C VAL A 239 11.94 6.64 5.00
N THR A 240 11.28 7.45 4.15
CA THR A 240 11.97 8.37 3.25
C THR A 240 12.79 9.40 4.05
N ALA A 241 12.21 9.99 5.07
CA ALA A 241 12.93 10.93 5.94
C ALA A 241 14.04 10.25 6.76
N ALA A 242 13.83 8.99 7.17
CA ALA A 242 14.83 8.24 7.94
C ALA A 242 16.07 7.84 7.13
N VAL A 243 15.92 7.57 5.82
CA VAL A 243 17.05 7.16 4.97
C VAL A 243 17.79 8.36 4.33
N ALA A 244 17.19 9.55 4.36
CA ALA A 244 17.75 10.80 3.88
C ALA A 244 17.78 11.85 5.01
N PRO A 245 18.53 11.61 6.11
CA PRO A 245 18.48 12.47 7.30
C PRO A 245 19.15 13.84 7.12
N SER A 246 19.80 14.09 5.99
CA SER A 246 20.52 15.30 5.69
C SER A 246 20.35 15.73 4.23
N GLU A 247 20.81 16.93 3.88
CA GLU A 247 20.84 17.45 2.50
C GLU A 247 21.75 16.62 1.55
N GLN A 248 22.52 15.67 2.07
CA GLN A 248 23.37 14.78 1.29
C GLN A 248 22.61 13.70 0.53
N GLY A 249 21.28 13.63 0.68
CA GLY A 249 20.43 12.65 0.03
C GLY A 249 20.38 11.30 0.73
N ILE A 250 19.99 10.26 -0.01
CA ILE A 250 19.78 8.91 0.53
C ILE A 250 21.11 8.21 0.82
N GLN A 251 21.23 7.68 2.04
CA GLN A 251 22.41 6.95 2.49
C GLN A 251 22.26 5.45 2.25
N VAL A 252 23.25 4.83 1.58
CA VAL A 252 23.28 3.40 1.23
C VAL A 252 23.12 2.52 2.45
N ASP A 253 23.84 2.84 3.54
CA ASP A 253 23.82 2.04 4.77
C ASP A 253 22.46 2.04 5.47
N LEU A 254 21.62 3.02 5.19
CA LEU A 254 20.25 3.09 5.71
C LEU A 254 19.21 2.53 4.74
N VAL A 255 19.33 2.83 3.44
CA VAL A 255 18.29 2.44 2.48
C VAL A 255 18.30 0.94 2.18
N VAL A 256 19.48 0.30 2.09
CA VAL A 256 19.56 -1.14 1.79
C VAL A 256 18.89 -2.00 2.86
N PRO A 257 19.15 -1.81 4.17
CA PRO A 257 18.39 -2.50 5.21
C PRO A 257 16.88 -2.23 5.15
N VAL A 258 16.47 -0.98 4.95
CA VAL A 258 15.05 -0.61 4.86
C VAL A 258 14.36 -1.31 3.70
N VAL A 259 14.95 -1.27 2.50
CA VAL A 259 14.43 -1.99 1.32
C VAL A 259 14.34 -3.49 1.59
N THR A 260 15.35 -4.07 2.24
CA THR A 260 15.36 -5.50 2.59
C THR A 260 14.22 -5.85 3.56
N VAL A 261 14.05 -5.06 4.62
CA VAL A 261 12.97 -5.26 5.60
C VAL A 261 11.60 -5.12 4.95
N LEU A 262 11.36 -4.04 4.20
CA LEU A 262 10.08 -3.83 3.51
C LEU A 262 9.79 -4.95 2.50
N THR A 263 10.81 -5.44 1.79
CA THR A 263 10.68 -6.60 0.89
C THR A 263 10.27 -7.87 1.64
N ALA A 264 10.90 -8.14 2.78
CA ALA A 264 10.53 -9.27 3.63
C ALA A 264 9.09 -9.14 4.16
N LEU A 265 8.68 -7.93 4.56
CA LEU A 265 7.31 -7.65 4.98
C LEU A 265 6.30 -7.86 3.84
N LEU A 266 6.64 -7.48 2.60
CA LEU A 266 5.81 -7.79 1.43
C LEU A 266 5.67 -9.29 1.21
N ALA A 267 6.76 -10.05 1.31
CA ALA A 267 6.71 -11.50 1.16
C ALA A 267 5.84 -12.17 2.24
N LEU A 268 5.74 -11.60 3.44
CA LEU A 268 4.87 -12.08 4.52
C LEU A 268 3.36 -11.86 4.25
N THR A 269 2.99 -11.09 3.24
CA THR A 269 1.57 -10.89 2.85
C THR A 269 0.83 -12.22 2.62
N ALA A 270 1.54 -13.26 2.14
CA ALA A 270 0.97 -14.59 1.97
C ALA A 270 0.43 -15.22 3.27
N LEU A 271 1.00 -14.87 4.42
CA LEU A 271 0.53 -15.35 5.72
C LEU A 271 -0.81 -14.69 6.11
N LEU A 272 -0.93 -13.38 5.89
CA LEU A 272 -2.16 -12.63 6.14
C LEU A 272 -3.28 -13.08 5.20
N ALA A 273 -2.97 -13.29 3.93
CA ALA A 273 -3.91 -13.75 2.92
C ALA A 273 -4.57 -15.10 3.25
N ARG A 274 -3.91 -15.97 4.03
CA ARG A 274 -4.50 -17.24 4.49
C ARG A 274 -5.73 -17.05 5.36
N ARG A 275 -5.80 -15.93 6.09
CA ARG A 275 -6.97 -15.58 6.92
C ARG A 275 -8.03 -14.82 6.14
N ALA A 276 -7.64 -14.14 5.05
CA ALA A 276 -8.53 -13.47 4.12
C ALA A 276 -9.24 -14.45 3.16
N ALA A 277 -8.69 -15.62 3.00
CA ALA A 277 -9.18 -16.71 2.17
C ALA A 277 -10.03 -17.69 3.00
#